data_29c485d65d8c3cc9b817afde69497699
#
_entry.id   29c485d65d8c3cc9b817afde69497699
#
_cell.length_a   1.000
_cell.length_b   1.000
_cell.length_c   1.000
_cell.angle_alpha   90.00
_cell.angle_beta   90.00
_cell.angle_gamma   90.00
#
_symmetry.space_group_name_H-M   'P 1'
#
loop_
_entity.id
_entity.type
_entity.pdbx_description
1 polymer ?
#
loop_
_entity_poly.entity_id
_entity_poly.type
_entity_poly.pdbx_seq_one_letter_code
_entity_poly.pdbx_strand_id
1 'polypeptide(L)'
;MAFESLTDRLAGVFKKLRGHGKLSEADIKAAMREVRMALLEADVNYKVAKDFCAKVSERAMGQEVMESLTPAQQVVKIVNEELVALMGGEEAPRLVIKNKGQTIIMLCGLQGNGKTTHAAKLAKYYIKQGRRPMLVACDIYRPAAIDQLQVVGRQAGAPVFTLPGEKPPVIAKKALAHAKDYGNDIIILDTAGRLQIDEVLMQELVQIKEAVPVDETLLVVDAMAGQDAVNVAKTFNETVGIDGIILTKTDGDTRGGAALSVLSVTGKPIKFQGTGEKLDDLEVFHPSRMAGRILGMG
;
A
#
# COMPACT_ATOMS: atom_id res chain seq x y z
N MET A 1 9.24 -9.85 -12.28
CA MET A 1 7.83 -9.77 -11.80
C MET A 1 7.80 -9.63 -10.29
N ALA A 2 6.82 -8.89 -9.75
CA ALA A 2 6.66 -8.76 -8.32
C ALA A 2 6.44 -10.15 -7.67
N PHE A 3 7.12 -10.40 -6.54
CA PHE A 3 7.03 -11.63 -5.75
C PHE A 3 7.56 -12.91 -6.42
N GLU A 4 8.30 -12.82 -7.50
CA GLU A 4 8.77 -13.98 -8.26
C GLU A 4 9.52 -15.00 -7.37
N SER A 5 10.40 -14.52 -6.50
CA SER A 5 11.15 -15.38 -5.57
C SER A 5 10.24 -16.11 -4.58
N LEU A 6 9.25 -15.43 -4.00
CA LEU A 6 8.28 -16.02 -3.08
C LEU A 6 7.39 -17.03 -3.82
N THR A 7 6.92 -16.66 -5.01
CA THR A 7 6.09 -17.52 -5.86
C THR A 7 6.80 -18.86 -6.16
N ASP A 8 8.06 -18.82 -6.55
CA ASP A 8 8.83 -20.01 -6.88
C ASP A 8 9.00 -20.93 -5.67
N ARG A 9 9.26 -20.36 -4.51
CA ARG A 9 9.42 -21.13 -3.28
C ARG A 9 8.12 -21.79 -2.83
N LEU A 10 7.02 -21.06 -2.87
CA LEU A 10 5.70 -21.62 -2.53
C LEU A 10 5.28 -22.70 -3.53
N ALA A 11 5.53 -22.49 -4.82
CA ALA A 11 5.27 -23.49 -5.86
C ALA A 11 6.03 -24.80 -5.59
N GLY A 12 7.28 -24.71 -5.14
CA GLY A 12 8.08 -25.86 -4.74
C GLY A 12 7.47 -26.64 -3.57
N VAL A 13 6.98 -25.94 -2.54
CA VAL A 13 6.29 -26.55 -1.40
C VAL A 13 5.03 -27.30 -1.85
N PHE A 14 4.21 -26.68 -2.66
CA PHE A 14 2.95 -27.27 -3.14
C PHE A 14 3.19 -28.46 -4.07
N LYS A 15 4.24 -28.42 -4.88
CA LYS A 15 4.65 -29.55 -5.71
C LYS A 15 5.00 -30.77 -4.86
N LYS A 16 5.71 -30.58 -3.77
CA LYS A 16 6.01 -31.67 -2.83
C LYS A 16 4.76 -32.24 -2.19
N LEU A 17 3.80 -31.39 -1.80
CA LEU A 17 2.52 -31.86 -1.24
C LEU A 17 1.70 -32.67 -2.25
N ARG A 18 1.71 -32.29 -3.52
CA ARG A 18 1.01 -33.01 -4.59
C ARG A 18 1.61 -34.39 -4.85
N GLY A 19 2.88 -34.58 -4.53
CA GLY A 19 3.55 -35.87 -4.62
C GLY A 19 3.10 -36.90 -3.58
N HIS A 20 2.43 -36.43 -2.52
CA HIS A 20 1.83 -37.28 -1.51
C HIS A 20 0.33 -37.48 -1.83
N GLY A 21 -0.14 -38.71 -1.84
CA GLY A 21 -1.58 -38.99 -2.07
C GLY A 21 -2.45 -38.42 -0.96
N LYS A 22 -2.34 -39.04 0.23
CA LYS A 22 -2.93 -38.50 1.47
C LYS A 22 -1.86 -37.72 2.23
N LEU A 23 -2.31 -36.64 2.89
CA LEU A 23 -1.44 -35.82 3.74
C LEU A 23 -1.60 -36.24 5.19
N SER A 24 -0.49 -36.42 5.87
CA SER A 24 -0.43 -36.60 7.33
C SER A 24 -0.24 -35.22 8.00
N GLU A 25 -0.47 -35.16 9.32
CA GLU A 25 -0.12 -33.99 10.11
C GLU A 25 1.35 -33.62 9.99
N ALA A 26 2.24 -34.61 9.91
CA ALA A 26 3.67 -34.43 9.74
C ALA A 26 3.99 -33.78 8.40
N ASP A 27 3.29 -34.15 7.31
CA ASP A 27 3.44 -33.54 5.99
C ASP A 27 3.03 -32.06 6.01
N ILE A 28 1.93 -31.74 6.66
CA ILE A 28 1.45 -30.36 6.79
C ILE A 28 2.40 -29.52 7.63
N LYS A 29 2.88 -30.04 8.76
CA LYS A 29 3.86 -29.33 9.60
C LYS A 29 5.17 -29.06 8.86
N ALA A 30 5.66 -30.02 8.09
CA ALA A 30 6.86 -29.85 7.27
C ALA A 30 6.66 -28.80 6.19
N ALA A 31 5.52 -28.85 5.49
CA ALA A 31 5.15 -27.83 4.48
C ALA A 31 5.07 -26.44 5.09
N MET A 32 4.44 -26.28 6.24
CA MET A 32 4.30 -24.98 6.90
C MET A 32 5.63 -24.41 7.40
N ARG A 33 6.57 -25.25 7.80
CA ARG A 33 7.95 -24.80 8.09
C ARG A 33 8.62 -24.21 6.87
N GLU A 34 8.48 -24.84 5.71
CA GLU A 34 9.04 -24.34 4.45
C GLU A 34 8.33 -23.05 4.00
N VAL A 35 7.00 -22.96 4.16
CA VAL A 35 6.23 -21.73 3.87
C VAL A 35 6.71 -20.59 4.77
N ARG A 36 6.88 -20.84 6.08
CA ARG A 36 7.38 -19.82 7.00
C ARG A 36 8.77 -19.33 6.61
N MET A 37 9.66 -20.24 6.24
CA MET A 37 11.01 -19.88 5.78
C MET A 37 10.94 -19.04 4.51
N ALA A 38 10.07 -19.38 3.56
CA ALA A 38 9.87 -18.61 2.33
C ALA A 38 9.36 -17.20 2.63
N LEU A 39 8.41 -17.06 3.55
CA LEU A 39 7.89 -15.74 3.97
C LEU A 39 8.97 -14.91 4.67
N LEU A 40 9.78 -15.49 5.53
CA LEU A 40 10.88 -14.80 6.21
C LEU A 40 11.95 -14.32 5.22
N GLU A 41 12.29 -15.14 4.24
CA GLU A 41 13.21 -14.74 3.17
C GLU A 41 12.63 -13.64 2.27
N ALA A 42 11.30 -13.58 2.13
CA ALA A 42 10.60 -12.50 1.46
C ALA A 42 10.48 -11.23 2.31
N ASP A 43 11.15 -11.20 3.45
CA ASP A 43 11.14 -10.10 4.41
C ASP A 43 9.75 -9.79 4.99
N VAL A 44 8.94 -10.84 5.19
CA VAL A 44 7.68 -10.74 5.91
C VAL A 44 7.98 -10.62 7.42
N ASN A 45 7.23 -9.81 8.13
CA ASN A 45 7.32 -9.70 9.58
C ASN A 45 7.24 -11.08 10.25
N TYR A 46 8.12 -11.36 11.19
CA TYR A 46 8.21 -12.68 11.84
C TYR A 46 6.89 -13.13 12.47
N LYS A 47 6.25 -12.25 13.24
CA LYS A 47 4.96 -12.55 13.88
C LYS A 47 3.86 -12.82 12.86
N VAL A 48 3.82 -12.02 11.80
CA VAL A 48 2.86 -12.19 10.69
C VAL A 48 3.05 -13.56 10.02
N ALA A 49 4.28 -13.91 9.69
CA ALA A 49 4.59 -15.20 9.08
C ALA A 49 4.21 -16.37 9.99
N LYS A 50 4.54 -16.26 11.28
CA LYS A 50 4.21 -17.28 12.29
C LYS A 50 2.70 -17.48 12.43
N ASP A 51 1.96 -16.39 12.61
CA ASP A 51 0.50 -16.45 12.80
C ASP A 51 -0.21 -16.95 11.54
N PHE A 52 0.26 -16.54 10.37
CA PHE A 52 -0.24 -17.01 9.08
C PHE A 52 -0.09 -18.53 8.95
N CYS A 53 1.11 -19.04 9.19
CA CYS A 53 1.38 -20.49 9.10
C CYS A 53 0.58 -21.29 10.14
N ALA A 54 0.38 -20.74 11.34
CA ALA A 54 -0.46 -21.37 12.36
C ALA A 54 -1.91 -21.50 11.91
N LYS A 55 -2.48 -20.45 11.33
CA LYS A 55 -3.86 -20.46 10.80
C LYS A 55 -4.03 -21.46 9.65
N VAL A 56 -3.10 -21.45 8.70
CA VAL A 56 -3.12 -22.39 7.58
C VAL A 56 -3.00 -23.83 8.09
N SER A 57 -2.08 -24.09 9.01
CA SER A 57 -1.86 -25.41 9.61
C SER A 57 -3.12 -25.93 10.30
N GLU A 58 -3.77 -25.10 11.11
CA GLU A 58 -5.01 -25.44 11.81
C GLU A 58 -6.11 -25.84 10.82
N ARG A 59 -6.34 -25.05 9.79
CA ARG A 59 -7.34 -25.33 8.75
C ARG A 59 -6.97 -26.56 7.92
N ALA A 60 -5.70 -26.72 7.58
CA ALA A 60 -5.21 -27.85 6.77
C ALA A 60 -5.31 -29.19 7.49
N MET A 61 -5.28 -29.19 8.81
CA MET A 61 -5.46 -30.40 9.64
C MET A 61 -6.93 -30.74 9.91
N GLY A 62 -7.86 -29.93 9.38
CA GLY A 62 -9.29 -30.22 9.47
C GLY A 62 -9.69 -31.50 8.74
N GLN A 63 -10.75 -32.14 9.20
CA GLN A 63 -11.23 -33.42 8.67
C GLN A 63 -11.51 -33.36 7.17
N GLU A 64 -12.10 -32.28 6.69
CA GLU A 64 -12.40 -32.09 5.25
C GLU A 64 -11.17 -32.20 4.36
N VAL A 65 -10.03 -31.67 4.80
CA VAL A 65 -8.79 -31.72 4.06
C VAL A 65 -8.16 -33.11 4.15
N MET A 66 -8.10 -33.66 5.35
CA MET A 66 -7.45 -34.97 5.61
C MET A 66 -8.16 -36.13 4.92
N GLU A 67 -9.48 -36.04 4.75
CA GLU A 67 -10.30 -37.04 4.06
C GLU A 67 -10.50 -36.73 2.57
N SER A 68 -10.03 -35.60 2.07
CA SER A 68 -10.20 -35.21 0.67
C SER A 68 -9.45 -36.11 -0.29
N LEU A 69 -10.03 -36.28 -1.49
CA LEU A 69 -9.35 -36.92 -2.60
C LEU A 69 -8.25 -36.04 -3.23
N THR A 70 -8.28 -34.73 -2.97
CA THR A 70 -7.33 -33.74 -3.47
C THR A 70 -6.81 -32.84 -2.35
N PRO A 71 -6.13 -33.42 -1.32
CA PRO A 71 -5.76 -32.67 -0.13
C PRO A 71 -4.76 -31.55 -0.41
N ALA A 72 -3.82 -31.74 -1.33
CA ALA A 72 -2.86 -30.70 -1.70
C ALA A 72 -3.56 -29.47 -2.33
N GLN A 73 -4.56 -29.68 -3.17
CA GLN A 73 -5.37 -28.59 -3.75
C GLN A 73 -6.15 -27.84 -2.67
N GLN A 74 -6.67 -28.56 -1.66
CA GLN A 74 -7.35 -27.94 -0.52
C GLN A 74 -6.40 -27.07 0.30
N VAL A 75 -5.16 -27.51 0.51
CA VAL A 75 -4.14 -26.70 1.20
C VAL A 75 -3.81 -25.43 0.40
N VAL A 76 -3.65 -25.53 -0.91
CA VAL A 76 -3.42 -24.34 -1.78
C VAL A 76 -4.56 -23.36 -1.68
N LYS A 77 -5.80 -23.85 -1.71
CA LYS A 77 -7.00 -23.02 -1.54
C LYS A 77 -6.99 -22.29 -0.19
N ILE A 78 -6.67 -23.00 0.89
CA ILE A 78 -6.58 -22.39 2.24
C ILE A 78 -5.49 -21.33 2.27
N VAL A 79 -4.32 -21.58 1.70
CA VAL A 79 -3.22 -20.60 1.62
C VAL A 79 -3.69 -19.34 0.86
N ASN A 80 -4.38 -19.52 -0.26
CA ASN A 80 -4.93 -18.40 -1.02
C ASN A 80 -5.90 -17.56 -0.19
N GLU A 81 -6.86 -18.20 0.46
CA GLU A 81 -7.85 -17.52 1.30
C GLU A 81 -7.19 -16.76 2.47
N GLU A 82 -6.21 -17.35 3.11
CA GLU A 82 -5.49 -16.71 4.21
C GLU A 82 -4.56 -15.58 3.73
N LEU A 83 -3.97 -15.67 2.54
CA LEU A 83 -3.22 -14.56 1.92
C LEU A 83 -4.15 -13.38 1.61
N VAL A 84 -5.31 -13.64 1.06
CA VAL A 84 -6.32 -12.61 0.78
C VAL A 84 -6.74 -11.90 2.08
N ALA A 85 -7.06 -12.67 3.12
CA ALA A 85 -7.43 -12.12 4.44
C ALA A 85 -6.30 -11.28 5.04
N LEU A 86 -5.05 -11.74 4.91
CA LEU A 86 -3.87 -11.06 5.44
C LEU A 86 -3.66 -9.67 4.82
N MET A 87 -4.06 -9.49 3.56
CA MET A 87 -3.91 -8.24 2.81
C MET A 87 -5.17 -7.35 2.79
N GLY A 88 -6.26 -7.75 3.45
CA GLY A 88 -7.44 -6.92 3.61
C GLY A 88 -8.78 -7.53 3.24
N GLY A 89 -8.80 -8.77 2.76
CA GLY A 89 -10.04 -9.47 2.39
C GLY A 89 -10.36 -9.40 0.89
N GLU A 90 -11.49 -9.96 0.53
CA GLU A 90 -11.91 -10.06 -0.88
C GLU A 90 -12.26 -8.71 -1.51
N GLU A 91 -12.81 -7.80 -0.73
CA GLU A 91 -13.12 -6.45 -1.20
C GLU A 91 -11.91 -5.53 -1.05
N ALA A 92 -11.52 -4.92 -2.16
CA ALA A 92 -10.43 -3.93 -2.13
C ALA A 92 -10.87 -2.70 -1.32
N PRO A 93 -10.08 -2.27 -0.33
CA PRO A 93 -10.36 -1.04 0.39
C PRO A 93 -10.19 0.14 -0.56
N ARG A 94 -11.29 0.86 -0.80
CA ARG A 94 -11.30 1.99 -1.74
C ARG A 94 -11.22 3.32 -1.00
N LEU A 95 -10.62 4.28 -1.68
CA LEU A 95 -10.66 5.66 -1.27
C LEU A 95 -12.05 6.22 -1.58
N VAL A 96 -12.73 6.74 -0.55
CA VAL A 96 -14.09 7.26 -0.68
C VAL A 96 -14.04 8.72 -1.13
N ILE A 97 -14.50 8.99 -2.34
CA ILE A 97 -14.65 10.34 -2.88
C ILE A 97 -16.06 10.82 -2.64
N LYS A 98 -16.20 12.01 -2.06
CA LYS A 98 -17.52 12.62 -1.80
C LYS A 98 -18.25 12.91 -3.11
N ASN A 99 -19.56 12.69 -3.10
CA ASN A 99 -20.40 13.01 -4.25
C ASN A 99 -20.59 14.55 -4.41
N LYS A 100 -20.54 15.28 -3.31
CA LYS A 100 -20.64 16.73 -3.27
C LYS A 100 -19.57 17.33 -2.39
N GLY A 101 -19.05 18.48 -2.79
CA GLY A 101 -18.01 19.18 -2.06
C GLY A 101 -16.62 18.64 -2.37
N GLN A 102 -15.68 18.97 -1.51
CA GLN A 102 -14.27 18.67 -1.69
C GLN A 102 -13.87 17.42 -0.90
N THR A 103 -13.13 16.52 -1.54
CA THR A 103 -12.42 15.45 -0.87
C THR A 103 -10.95 15.85 -0.74
N ILE A 104 -10.45 15.89 0.47
CA ILE A 104 -9.08 16.34 0.78
C ILE A 104 -8.22 15.14 1.11
N ILE A 105 -7.20 14.92 0.30
CA ILE A 105 -6.23 13.81 0.43
C ILE A 105 -4.89 14.42 0.80
N MET A 106 -4.31 13.98 1.91
CA MET A 106 -2.95 14.37 2.30
C MET A 106 -2.01 13.20 2.05
N LEU A 107 -0.98 13.41 1.23
CA LEU A 107 0.08 12.44 1.02
C LEU A 107 1.25 12.75 1.96
N CYS A 108 1.71 11.75 2.69
CA CYS A 108 2.87 11.85 3.56
C CYS A 108 3.82 10.68 3.31
N GLY A 109 5.04 10.76 3.83
CA GLY A 109 6.05 9.73 3.66
C GLY A 109 7.46 10.30 3.62
N LEU A 110 8.46 9.42 3.63
CA LEU A 110 9.85 9.82 3.59
C LEU A 110 10.24 10.33 2.20
N GLN A 111 11.31 11.12 2.17
CA GLN A 111 11.89 11.64 0.93
C GLN A 111 12.34 10.47 0.05
N GLY A 112 12.06 10.57 -1.25
CA GLY A 112 12.44 9.55 -2.22
C GLY A 112 11.45 8.39 -2.37
N ASN A 113 10.36 8.36 -1.60
CA ASN A 113 9.36 7.30 -1.70
C ASN A 113 8.33 7.51 -2.82
N GLY A 114 8.39 8.66 -3.50
CA GLY A 114 7.55 8.91 -4.67
C GLY A 114 6.26 9.68 -4.40
N LYS A 115 6.18 10.49 -3.34
CA LYS A 115 4.99 11.29 -3.02
C LYS A 115 4.55 12.19 -4.17
N THR A 116 5.46 12.99 -4.69
CA THR A 116 5.16 13.95 -5.77
C THR A 116 4.68 13.25 -7.03
N THR A 117 5.35 12.19 -7.44
CA THR A 117 4.95 11.39 -8.60
C THR A 117 3.58 10.74 -8.37
N HIS A 118 3.32 10.22 -7.19
CA HIS A 118 2.04 9.56 -6.86
C HIS A 118 0.91 10.57 -6.65
N ALA A 119 1.20 11.79 -6.24
CA ALA A 119 0.22 12.88 -6.27
C ALA A 119 -0.31 13.09 -7.70
N ALA A 120 0.59 13.15 -8.68
CA ALA A 120 0.23 13.28 -10.09
C ALA A 120 -0.48 12.03 -10.63
N LYS A 121 -0.03 10.84 -10.24
CA LYS A 121 -0.69 9.58 -10.61
C LYS A 121 -2.15 9.51 -10.11
N LEU A 122 -2.38 9.90 -8.86
CA LEU A 122 -3.73 9.98 -8.30
C LEU A 122 -4.59 10.99 -9.04
N ALA A 123 -4.05 12.17 -9.32
CA ALA A 123 -4.76 13.19 -10.08
C ALA A 123 -5.19 12.66 -11.44
N LYS A 124 -4.28 12.04 -12.18
CA LYS A 124 -4.60 11.45 -13.49
C LYS A 124 -5.65 10.35 -13.39
N TYR A 125 -5.54 9.50 -12.39
CA TYR A 125 -6.50 8.43 -12.12
C TYR A 125 -7.92 8.99 -11.94
N TYR A 126 -8.08 10.06 -11.17
CA TYR A 126 -9.40 10.66 -10.92
C TYR A 126 -9.90 11.52 -12.07
N ILE A 127 -9.02 12.16 -12.84
CA ILE A 127 -9.41 12.85 -14.09
C ILE A 127 -10.07 11.87 -15.05
N LYS A 128 -9.52 10.67 -15.19
CA LYS A 128 -10.13 9.61 -16.02
C LYS A 128 -11.52 9.19 -15.55
N GLN A 129 -11.85 9.43 -14.30
CA GLN A 129 -13.17 9.17 -13.72
C GLN A 129 -14.10 10.40 -13.75
N GLY A 130 -13.72 11.46 -14.47
CA GLY A 130 -14.51 12.67 -14.60
C GLY A 130 -14.41 13.63 -13.40
N ARG A 131 -13.44 13.42 -12.51
CA ARG A 131 -13.18 14.31 -11.37
C ARG A 131 -12.26 15.46 -11.76
N ARG A 132 -12.22 16.48 -10.92
CA ARG A 132 -11.43 17.71 -11.14
C ARG A 132 -10.43 17.91 -9.99
N PRO A 133 -9.35 17.12 -9.95
CA PRO A 133 -8.36 17.24 -8.90
C PRO A 133 -7.50 18.49 -9.06
N MET A 134 -7.00 18.98 -7.92
CA MET A 134 -5.97 20.01 -7.84
C MET A 134 -4.86 19.52 -6.92
N LEU A 135 -3.62 19.68 -7.36
CA LEU A 135 -2.43 19.38 -6.56
C LEU A 135 -2.02 20.62 -5.78
N VAL A 136 -1.53 20.43 -4.56
CA VAL A 136 -1.10 21.53 -3.67
C VAL A 136 0.33 21.31 -3.23
N ALA A 137 1.20 22.28 -3.50
CA ALA A 137 2.60 22.24 -3.12
C ALA A 137 2.79 22.64 -1.65
N CYS A 138 2.91 21.67 -0.76
CA CYS A 138 3.15 21.88 0.67
C CYS A 138 4.61 21.63 1.09
N ASP A 139 5.49 21.19 0.18
CA ASP A 139 6.92 21.09 0.46
C ASP A 139 7.61 22.43 0.15
N ILE A 140 7.83 23.20 1.19
CA ILE A 140 8.45 24.52 1.09
C ILE A 140 9.96 24.51 1.34
N TYR A 141 10.52 23.34 1.68
CA TYR A 141 11.92 23.22 2.14
C TYR A 141 12.89 22.89 1.01
N ARG A 142 12.42 22.17 -0.01
CA ARG A 142 13.26 21.82 -1.16
C ARG A 142 12.97 22.77 -2.32
N PRO A 143 13.97 23.53 -2.80
CA PRO A 143 13.75 24.54 -3.85
C PRO A 143 13.13 23.98 -5.14
N ALA A 144 13.50 22.76 -5.51
CA ALA A 144 13.01 22.10 -6.72
C ALA A 144 11.63 21.41 -6.55
N ALA A 145 11.09 21.29 -5.33
CA ALA A 145 9.89 20.52 -5.06
C ALA A 145 8.65 21.11 -5.74
N ILE A 146 8.49 22.43 -5.70
CA ILE A 146 7.38 23.12 -6.35
C ILE A 146 7.45 22.94 -7.86
N ASP A 147 8.62 23.15 -8.45
CA ASP A 147 8.83 23.00 -9.90
C ASP A 147 8.56 21.57 -10.35
N GLN A 148 9.02 20.59 -9.58
CA GLN A 148 8.77 19.17 -9.86
C GLN A 148 7.26 18.87 -9.86
N LEU A 149 6.52 19.34 -8.86
CA LEU A 149 5.08 19.14 -8.78
C LEU A 149 4.35 19.80 -9.95
N GLN A 150 4.77 21.00 -10.34
CA GLN A 150 4.21 21.68 -11.50
C GLN A 150 4.44 20.92 -12.80
N VAL A 151 5.62 20.33 -12.99
CA VAL A 151 5.93 19.52 -14.17
C VAL A 151 5.03 18.28 -14.23
N VAL A 152 5.01 17.48 -13.16
CA VAL A 152 4.21 16.24 -13.15
C VAL A 152 2.70 16.53 -13.15
N GLY A 153 2.27 17.63 -12.53
CA GLY A 153 0.88 18.07 -12.55
C GLY A 153 0.43 18.40 -13.97
N ARG A 154 1.25 19.11 -14.72
CA ARG A 154 1.00 19.44 -16.14
C ARG A 154 0.90 18.18 -16.99
N GLN A 155 1.80 17.23 -16.79
CA GLN A 155 1.77 15.93 -17.48
C GLN A 155 0.51 15.12 -17.16
N ALA A 156 0.02 15.23 -15.93
CA ALA A 156 -1.22 14.55 -15.50
C ALA A 156 -2.49 15.28 -15.94
N GLY A 157 -2.38 16.54 -16.36
CA GLY A 157 -3.53 17.39 -16.70
C GLY A 157 -4.20 18.03 -15.49
N ALA A 158 -3.53 18.12 -14.35
CA ALA A 158 -4.05 18.70 -13.12
C ALA A 158 -3.42 20.06 -12.81
N PRO A 159 -4.21 21.07 -12.39
CA PRO A 159 -3.65 22.33 -11.92
C PRO A 159 -2.89 22.13 -10.60
N VAL A 160 -1.88 22.96 -10.39
CA VAL A 160 -1.07 22.97 -9.18
C VAL A 160 -1.21 24.30 -8.49
N PHE A 161 -1.63 24.27 -7.24
CA PHE A 161 -1.70 25.46 -6.38
C PHE A 161 -0.36 25.62 -5.64
N THR A 162 0.20 26.81 -5.75
CA THR A 162 1.42 27.20 -5.05
C THR A 162 1.20 28.53 -4.33
N LEU A 163 1.84 28.68 -3.17
CA LEU A 163 1.79 29.92 -2.40
C LEU A 163 3.16 30.14 -1.71
N PRO A 164 4.15 30.62 -2.47
CA PRO A 164 5.50 30.82 -1.93
C PRO A 164 5.50 31.75 -0.72
N GLY A 165 6.35 31.46 0.25
CA GLY A 165 6.52 32.30 1.45
C GLY A 165 5.57 32.01 2.59
N GLU A 166 4.61 31.11 2.41
CA GLU A 166 3.68 30.73 3.46
C GLU A 166 4.01 29.37 4.06
N LYS A 167 3.51 29.12 5.26
CA LYS A 167 3.66 27.81 5.96
C LYS A 167 2.65 26.79 5.40
N PRO A 168 2.95 25.50 5.42
CA PRO A 168 2.08 24.45 4.88
C PRO A 168 0.62 24.48 5.38
N PRO A 169 0.32 24.69 6.67
CA PRO A 169 -1.09 24.77 7.09
C PRO A 169 -1.86 25.94 6.44
N VAL A 170 -1.20 27.08 6.23
CA VAL A 170 -1.78 28.25 5.56
C VAL A 170 -1.97 27.97 4.07
N ILE A 171 -0.99 27.35 3.42
CA ILE A 171 -1.08 26.93 2.02
C ILE A 171 -2.30 26.02 1.83
N ALA A 172 -2.47 25.03 2.70
CA ALA A 172 -3.60 24.10 2.63
C ALA A 172 -4.94 24.82 2.74
N LYS A 173 -5.10 25.73 3.71
CA LYS A 173 -6.35 26.51 3.86
C LYS A 173 -6.67 27.34 2.63
N LYS A 174 -5.70 28.07 2.12
CA LYS A 174 -5.89 28.92 0.93
C LYS A 174 -6.12 28.10 -0.33
N ALA A 175 -5.51 26.91 -0.41
CA ALA A 175 -5.76 25.99 -1.52
C ALA A 175 -7.22 25.52 -1.55
N LEU A 176 -7.82 25.20 -0.41
CA LEU A 176 -9.23 24.81 -0.35
C LEU A 176 -10.17 25.92 -0.83
N ALA A 177 -9.92 27.16 -0.42
CA ALA A 177 -10.68 28.32 -0.86
C ALA A 177 -10.54 28.52 -2.37
N HIS A 178 -9.32 28.46 -2.90
CA HIS A 178 -9.03 28.55 -4.32
C HIS A 178 -9.76 27.46 -5.12
N ALA A 179 -9.65 26.22 -4.66
CA ALA A 179 -10.30 25.08 -5.32
C ALA A 179 -11.82 25.22 -5.38
N LYS A 180 -12.42 25.78 -4.34
CA LYS A 180 -13.86 26.05 -4.31
C LYS A 180 -14.27 27.04 -5.40
N ASP A 181 -13.50 28.11 -5.59
CA ASP A 181 -13.76 29.12 -6.61
C ASP A 181 -13.59 28.56 -8.03
N TYR A 182 -12.67 27.64 -8.23
CA TYR A 182 -12.39 27.04 -9.54
C TYR A 182 -13.08 25.70 -9.78
N GLY A 183 -13.86 25.21 -8.82
CA GLY A 183 -14.65 24.00 -8.98
C GLY A 183 -13.87 22.68 -8.90
N ASN A 184 -12.71 22.67 -8.25
CA ASN A 184 -11.98 21.45 -8.01
C ASN A 184 -12.63 20.66 -6.86
N ASP A 185 -12.85 19.38 -7.05
CA ASP A 185 -13.55 18.49 -6.11
C ASP A 185 -12.64 17.53 -5.35
N ILE A 186 -11.41 17.38 -5.80
CA ILE A 186 -10.39 16.60 -5.11
C ILE A 186 -9.16 17.48 -4.91
N ILE A 187 -8.72 17.61 -3.66
CA ILE A 187 -7.53 18.39 -3.31
C ILE A 187 -6.48 17.42 -2.76
N ILE A 188 -5.34 17.36 -3.44
CA ILE A 188 -4.23 16.46 -3.07
C ILE A 188 -3.08 17.31 -2.53
N LEU A 189 -2.83 17.19 -1.23
CA LEU A 189 -1.76 17.90 -0.54
C LEU A 189 -0.48 17.08 -0.63
N ASP A 190 0.51 17.56 -1.39
CA ASP A 190 1.84 16.96 -1.47
C ASP A 190 2.73 17.57 -0.41
N THR A 191 2.92 16.86 0.69
CA THR A 191 3.63 17.36 1.87
C THR A 191 5.14 17.12 1.78
N ALA A 192 5.90 17.79 2.63
CA ALA A 192 7.34 17.61 2.72
C ALA A 192 7.69 16.20 3.21
N GLY A 193 8.82 15.68 2.74
CA GLY A 193 9.44 14.48 3.24
C GLY A 193 10.85 14.76 3.73
N ARG A 194 11.29 13.97 4.71
CA ARG A 194 12.67 13.96 5.20
C ARG A 194 13.27 12.59 4.90
N LEU A 195 14.60 12.50 4.94
CA LEU A 195 15.28 11.20 4.74
C LEU A 195 14.95 10.20 5.85
N GLN A 196 14.69 10.72 7.05
CA GLN A 196 14.29 9.94 8.21
C GLN A 196 13.11 10.61 8.90
N ILE A 197 12.38 9.84 9.70
CA ILE A 197 11.32 10.37 10.54
C ILE A 197 11.94 11.31 11.57
N ASP A 198 11.41 12.54 11.63
CA ASP A 198 11.75 13.49 12.67
C ASP A 198 10.50 14.14 13.27
N GLU A 199 10.65 14.68 14.46
CA GLU A 199 9.55 15.26 15.23
C GLU A 199 8.96 16.50 14.56
N VAL A 200 9.82 17.33 13.93
CA VAL A 200 9.40 18.55 13.26
C VAL A 200 8.49 18.22 12.06
N LEU A 201 8.86 17.22 11.28
CA LEU A 201 8.01 16.73 10.18
C LEU A 201 6.67 16.23 10.68
N MET A 202 6.67 15.42 11.73
CA MET A 202 5.43 14.85 12.29
C MET A 202 4.50 15.94 12.81
N GLN A 203 5.02 16.93 13.49
CA GLN A 203 4.24 18.08 13.97
C GLN A 203 3.64 18.90 12.83
N GLU A 204 4.39 19.11 11.75
CA GLU A 204 3.89 19.83 10.58
C GLU A 204 2.71 19.11 9.94
N LEU A 205 2.79 17.79 9.80
CA LEU A 205 1.68 16.99 9.27
C LEU A 205 0.44 17.07 10.16
N VAL A 206 0.62 17.01 11.47
CA VAL A 206 -0.47 17.18 12.43
C VAL A 206 -1.09 18.57 12.32
N GLN A 207 -0.28 19.62 12.18
CA GLN A 207 -0.76 20.99 12.01
C GLN A 207 -1.57 21.18 10.74
N ILE A 208 -1.19 20.53 9.63
CA ILE A 208 -1.98 20.53 8.39
C ILE A 208 -3.35 19.88 8.64
N LYS A 209 -3.38 18.73 9.31
CA LYS A 209 -4.63 18.02 9.65
C LYS A 209 -5.54 18.84 10.57
N GLU A 210 -4.97 19.64 11.45
CA GLU A 210 -5.73 20.55 12.32
C GLU A 210 -6.27 21.76 11.55
N ALA A 211 -5.54 22.19 10.50
CA ALA A 211 -5.89 23.37 9.73
C ALA A 211 -7.02 23.15 8.71
N VAL A 212 -7.08 21.95 8.11
CA VAL A 212 -8.07 21.60 7.09
C VAL A 212 -8.67 20.21 7.37
N PRO A 213 -9.94 19.97 6.95
CA PRO A 213 -10.61 18.70 7.19
C PRO A 213 -10.12 17.62 6.21
N VAL A 214 -8.95 17.05 6.49
CA VAL A 214 -8.38 15.97 5.68
C VAL A 214 -9.27 14.74 5.76
N ASP A 215 -9.77 14.28 4.63
CA ASP A 215 -10.62 13.07 4.55
C ASP A 215 -9.79 11.79 4.55
N GLU A 216 -8.65 11.81 3.84
CA GLU A 216 -7.76 10.66 3.73
C GLU A 216 -6.31 11.09 3.89
N THR A 217 -5.65 10.53 4.89
CA THR A 217 -4.19 10.64 5.05
C THR A 217 -3.57 9.35 4.51
N LEU A 218 -2.87 9.44 3.38
CA LEU A 218 -2.25 8.31 2.73
C LEU A 218 -0.74 8.37 2.87
N LEU A 219 -0.17 7.30 3.41
CA LEU A 219 1.28 7.16 3.51
C LEU A 219 1.82 6.50 2.25
N VAL A 220 2.78 7.16 1.62
CA VAL A 220 3.49 6.63 0.46
C VAL A 220 4.76 5.94 0.94
N VAL A 221 4.87 4.64 0.73
CA VAL A 221 6.02 3.82 1.14
C VAL A 221 6.56 3.01 -0.02
N ASP A 222 7.87 2.78 0.02
CA ASP A 222 8.60 2.00 -0.98
C ASP A 222 8.49 0.50 -0.64
N ALA A 223 7.85 -0.28 -1.52
CA ALA A 223 7.70 -1.72 -1.34
C ALA A 223 9.04 -2.45 -1.25
N MET A 224 10.07 -1.94 -1.93
CA MET A 224 11.40 -2.55 -1.94
C MET A 224 12.12 -2.43 -0.59
N ALA A 225 11.68 -1.53 0.28
CA ALA A 225 12.22 -1.37 1.62
C ALA A 225 11.77 -2.48 2.60
N GLY A 226 10.81 -3.33 2.22
CA GLY A 226 10.40 -4.47 3.04
C GLY A 226 9.92 -4.07 4.42
N GLN A 227 10.52 -4.65 5.48
CA GLN A 227 10.15 -4.35 6.86
C GLN A 227 10.45 -2.92 7.30
N ASP A 228 11.42 -2.25 6.69
CA ASP A 228 11.65 -0.83 6.96
C ASP A 228 10.42 0.02 6.55
N ALA A 229 9.79 -0.29 5.43
CA ALA A 229 8.54 0.33 5.02
C ALA A 229 7.42 0.11 6.05
N VAL A 230 7.31 -1.10 6.59
CA VAL A 230 6.32 -1.45 7.62
C VAL A 230 6.57 -0.67 8.92
N ASN A 231 7.83 -0.56 9.34
CA ASN A 231 8.21 0.20 10.52
C ASN A 231 7.91 1.70 10.37
N VAL A 232 8.19 2.25 9.20
CA VAL A 232 7.84 3.64 8.86
C VAL A 232 6.32 3.83 8.93
N ALA A 233 5.55 2.92 8.36
CA ALA A 233 4.09 2.97 8.39
C ALA A 233 3.55 2.93 9.82
N LYS A 234 4.10 2.08 10.67
CA LYS A 234 3.73 1.98 12.09
C LYS A 234 3.93 3.33 12.80
N THR A 235 5.10 3.94 12.62
CA THR A 235 5.44 5.23 13.27
C THR A 235 4.54 6.36 12.78
N PHE A 236 4.32 6.49 11.46
CA PHE A 236 3.39 7.49 10.92
C PHE A 236 1.98 7.30 11.45
N ASN A 237 1.51 6.06 11.55
CA ASN A 237 0.18 5.79 12.08
C ASN A 237 0.03 6.16 13.55
N GLU A 238 1.03 5.87 14.36
CA GLU A 238 1.03 6.19 15.80
C GLU A 238 1.12 7.70 16.06
N THR A 239 1.85 8.43 15.23
CA THR A 239 2.19 9.85 15.46
C THR A 239 1.24 10.81 14.76
N VAL A 240 0.91 10.54 13.50
CA VAL A 240 0.08 11.41 12.65
C VAL A 240 -1.33 10.83 12.50
N GLY A 241 -1.43 9.51 12.42
CA GLY A 241 -2.65 8.81 12.05
C GLY A 241 -2.81 8.76 10.53
N ILE A 242 -2.77 7.57 9.96
CA ILE A 242 -2.98 7.34 8.53
C ILE A 242 -4.27 6.57 8.29
N ASP A 243 -4.87 6.73 7.14
CA ASP A 243 -6.10 6.04 6.73
C ASP A 243 -5.82 4.90 5.75
N GLY A 244 -4.70 4.98 5.06
CA GLY A 244 -4.31 3.98 4.09
C GLY A 244 -2.89 4.19 3.59
N ILE A 245 -2.47 3.26 2.74
CA ILE A 245 -1.11 3.19 2.22
C ILE A 245 -1.13 3.14 0.71
N ILE A 246 -0.21 3.87 0.09
CA ILE A 246 0.17 3.72 -1.31
C ILE A 246 1.52 3.01 -1.32
N LEU A 247 1.55 1.81 -1.87
CA LEU A 247 2.76 1.03 -1.96
C LEU A 247 3.41 1.29 -3.33
N THR A 248 4.61 1.85 -3.34
CA THR A 248 5.32 2.20 -4.56
C THR A 248 6.32 1.13 -4.97
N LYS A 249 6.73 1.15 -6.25
CA LYS A 249 7.77 0.28 -6.79
C LYS A 249 7.46 -1.22 -6.65
N THR A 250 6.19 -1.58 -6.75
CA THR A 250 5.80 -3.00 -6.65
C THR A 250 6.27 -3.83 -7.84
N ASP A 251 6.52 -3.20 -8.97
CA ASP A 251 7.12 -3.81 -10.17
C ASP A 251 8.56 -4.31 -9.93
N GLY A 252 9.30 -3.62 -9.06
CA GLY A 252 10.67 -3.98 -8.68
C GLY A 252 10.77 -4.83 -7.42
N ASP A 253 9.68 -5.03 -6.69
CA ASP A 253 9.67 -5.83 -5.46
C ASP A 253 9.54 -7.32 -5.77
N THR A 254 10.62 -8.07 -5.56
CA THR A 254 10.65 -9.53 -5.75
C THR A 254 10.34 -10.30 -4.47
N ARG A 255 10.24 -9.62 -3.32
CA ARG A 255 10.06 -10.24 -1.99
C ARG A 255 8.63 -10.19 -1.49
N GLY A 256 7.98 -9.02 -1.54
CA GLY A 256 6.58 -8.87 -1.15
C GLY A 256 6.31 -8.69 0.35
N GLY A 257 7.36 -8.55 1.17
CA GLY A 257 7.23 -8.51 2.62
C GLY A 257 6.38 -7.36 3.15
N ALA A 258 6.50 -6.17 2.55
CA ALA A 258 5.71 -5.00 2.94
C ALA A 258 4.22 -5.21 2.66
N ALA A 259 3.87 -5.70 1.48
CA ALA A 259 2.48 -5.95 1.09
C ALA A 259 1.79 -6.95 2.04
N LEU A 260 2.51 -7.97 2.48
CA LEU A 260 1.98 -9.02 3.35
C LEU A 260 1.92 -8.63 4.83
N SER A 261 2.68 -7.62 5.27
CA SER A 261 2.85 -7.31 6.69
C SER A 261 2.14 -6.03 7.13
N VAL A 262 1.96 -5.06 6.25
CA VAL A 262 1.60 -3.70 6.64
C VAL A 262 0.23 -3.60 7.31
N LEU A 263 -0.77 -4.32 6.83
CA LEU A 263 -2.10 -4.31 7.44
C LEU A 263 -2.08 -4.91 8.85
N SER A 264 -1.41 -6.04 9.03
CA SER A 264 -1.33 -6.71 10.35
C SER A 264 -0.60 -5.85 11.37
N VAL A 265 0.44 -5.13 10.96
CA VAL A 265 1.26 -4.30 11.86
C VAL A 265 0.58 -2.96 12.17
N THR A 266 -0.07 -2.34 11.19
CA THR A 266 -0.62 -0.98 11.33
C THR A 266 -2.14 -0.94 11.50
N GLY A 267 -2.85 -1.97 11.08
CA GLY A 267 -4.31 -1.96 10.98
C GLY A 267 -4.83 -1.11 9.81
N LYS A 268 -3.94 -0.62 8.94
CA LYS A 268 -4.31 0.27 7.83
C LYS A 268 -4.08 -0.43 6.48
N PRO A 269 -5.08 -0.35 5.57
CA PRO A 269 -5.04 -1.09 4.31
C PRO A 269 -4.17 -0.40 3.25
N ILE A 270 -3.66 -1.19 2.33
CA ILE A 270 -3.09 -0.68 1.09
C ILE A 270 -4.25 -0.34 0.16
N LYS A 271 -4.31 0.91 -0.28
CA LYS A 271 -5.39 1.39 -1.18
C LYS A 271 -4.97 1.42 -2.63
N PHE A 272 -3.72 1.76 -2.89
CA PHE A 272 -3.15 1.82 -4.24
C PHE A 272 -1.75 1.23 -4.26
N GLN A 273 -1.35 0.77 -5.43
CA GLN A 273 0.04 0.39 -5.71
C GLN A 273 0.54 1.07 -6.98
N GLY A 274 1.77 1.58 -6.90
CA GLY A 274 2.51 2.08 -8.05
C GLY A 274 3.28 0.93 -8.70
N THR A 275 2.98 0.67 -9.97
CA THR A 275 3.46 -0.51 -10.70
C THR A 275 4.51 -0.20 -11.75
N GLY A 276 4.99 1.04 -11.81
CA GLY A 276 5.99 1.47 -12.77
C GLY A 276 6.23 2.98 -12.70
N GLU A 277 7.00 3.49 -13.64
CA GLU A 277 7.42 4.90 -13.66
C GLU A 277 6.41 5.84 -14.35
N LYS A 278 5.56 5.30 -15.22
CA LYS A 278 4.59 6.10 -15.97
C LYS A 278 3.46 6.60 -15.07
N LEU A 279 2.88 7.75 -15.42
CA LEU A 279 1.75 8.31 -14.66
C LEU A 279 0.52 7.39 -14.64
N ASP A 280 0.33 6.56 -15.65
CA ASP A 280 -0.73 5.57 -15.69
C ASP A 280 -0.44 4.31 -14.87
N ASP A 281 0.78 4.15 -14.36
CA ASP A 281 1.18 2.99 -13.57
C ASP A 281 0.76 3.12 -12.10
N LEU A 282 -0.54 3.23 -11.89
CA LEU A 282 -1.18 3.23 -10.59
C LEU A 282 -2.41 2.34 -10.66
N GLU A 283 -2.50 1.39 -9.75
CA GLU A 283 -3.64 0.48 -9.64
C GLU A 283 -4.25 0.52 -8.24
N VAL A 284 -5.55 0.33 -8.15
CA VAL A 284 -6.20 -0.01 -6.89
C VAL A 284 -5.62 -1.34 -6.41
N PHE A 285 -5.29 -1.43 -5.13
CA PHE A 285 -4.75 -2.66 -4.55
C PHE A 285 -5.88 -3.69 -4.37
N HIS A 286 -5.73 -4.85 -5.00
CA HIS A 286 -6.68 -5.96 -4.90
C HIS A 286 -6.04 -7.16 -4.20
N PRO A 287 -6.38 -7.46 -2.94
CA PRO A 287 -5.80 -8.59 -2.20
C PRO A 287 -5.92 -9.92 -2.93
N SER A 288 -7.07 -10.21 -3.54
CA SER A 288 -7.29 -11.46 -4.27
C SER A 288 -6.39 -11.60 -5.50
N ARG A 289 -6.19 -10.51 -6.26
CA ARG A 289 -5.26 -10.52 -7.41
C ARG A 289 -3.82 -10.70 -6.96
N MET A 290 -3.46 -10.05 -5.87
CA MET A 290 -2.10 -10.14 -5.32
C MET A 290 -1.82 -11.55 -4.79
N ALA A 291 -2.75 -12.15 -4.06
CA ALA A 291 -2.64 -13.54 -3.61
C ALA A 291 -2.50 -14.50 -4.79
N GLY A 292 -3.29 -14.31 -5.84
CA GLY A 292 -3.18 -15.08 -7.08
C GLY A 292 -1.79 -14.97 -7.72
N ARG A 293 -1.22 -13.78 -7.79
CA ARG A 293 0.14 -13.57 -8.29
C ARG A 293 1.19 -14.27 -7.44
N ILE A 294 1.09 -14.19 -6.12
CA ILE A 294 2.00 -14.86 -5.18
C ILE A 294 1.96 -16.38 -5.38
N LEU A 295 0.80 -16.94 -5.66
CA LEU A 295 0.62 -18.37 -5.88
C LEU A 295 0.83 -18.82 -7.33
N GLY A 296 1.18 -17.89 -8.23
CA GLY A 296 1.39 -18.19 -9.63
C GLY A 296 0.11 -18.54 -10.40
N MET A 297 -1.06 -18.11 -9.90
CA MET A 297 -2.37 -18.36 -10.51
C MET A 297 -2.88 -17.18 -11.34
N GLY A 298 -2.14 -16.10 -11.42
CA GLY A 298 -2.55 -14.86 -12.10
C GLY A 298 -1.97 -14.67 -13.47
#